data_b727aa7041203335e31d75056e6beff8
#
_entry.id   b727aa7041203335e31d75056e6beff8
#
_cell.length_a   1.000
_cell.length_b   1.000
_cell.length_c   1.000
_cell.angle_alpha   90.00
_cell.angle_beta   90.00
_cell.angle_gamma   90.00
#
_symmetry.space_group_name_H-M   'P 1'
#
loop_
_entity.id
_entity.type
_entity.pdbx_description
1 polymer ?
#
loop_
_entity_poly.entity_id
_entity_poly.type
_entity_poly.pdbx_seq_one_letter_code
_entity_poly.pdbx_strand_id
1 'polypeptide(L)' 'MYKLYLRYNDSDEYRFHGMGPIKYIHELIRDSLFLNDKFNNKMIEYKIERCDM' A
#
# COMPACT_ATOMS: atom_id res chain seq x y z
N MET A 1 -5.36 11.71 8.77
CA MET A 1 -4.10 11.33 8.11
C MET A 1 -3.86 9.84 8.29
N TYR A 2 -3.44 9.17 7.24
CA TYR A 2 -3.23 7.74 7.24
C TYR A 2 -1.88 7.40 6.66
N LYS A 3 -1.29 6.31 7.17
CA LYS A 3 -0.06 5.74 6.61
C LYS A 3 -0.41 4.45 5.90
N LEU A 4 0.21 4.24 4.74
CA LEU A 4 0.03 3.03 3.96
C LEU A 4 1.32 2.23 3.98
N TYR A 5 1.19 0.96 4.33
CA TYR A 5 2.27 -0.01 4.25
C TYR A 5 1.86 -1.11 3.28
N LEU A 6 2.83 -1.68 2.60
CA LEU A 6 2.57 -2.81 1.73
C LEU A 6 3.66 -3.86 1.88
N ARG A 7 3.33 -5.09 1.52
CA ARG A 7 4.29 -6.17 1.42
C ARG A 7 3.91 -7.07 0.25
N TYR A 8 4.91 -7.71 -0.31
CA TYR A 8 4.74 -8.71 -1.36
C TYR A 8 4.94 -10.07 -0.75
N ASN A 9 3.96 -10.97 -0.89
CA ASN A 9 3.97 -12.31 -0.33
C ASN A 9 3.95 -12.32 1.21
N ASP A 10 3.56 -13.43 1.77
CA ASP A 10 3.38 -13.56 3.21
C ASP A 10 4.68 -13.48 4.01
N SER A 11 5.81 -13.76 3.37
CA SER A 11 7.09 -13.80 4.05
C SER A 11 7.78 -12.45 4.16
N ASP A 12 7.30 -11.44 3.43
CA ASP A 12 7.90 -10.11 3.46
C ASP A 12 7.38 -9.29 4.63
N GLU A 13 8.19 -8.35 5.08
CA GLU A 13 7.76 -7.38 6.07
C GLU A 13 7.04 -6.22 5.41
N TYR A 14 6.08 -5.64 6.13
CA TYR A 14 5.41 -4.43 5.65
C TYR A 14 6.41 -3.28 5.55
N ARG A 15 6.33 -2.56 4.45
CA ARG A 15 7.20 -1.41 4.19
C ARG A 15 6.36 -0.17 4.00
N PHE A 16 6.83 0.94 4.51
CA PHE A 16 6.16 2.22 4.36
C PHE A 16 6.09 2.59 2.88
N HIS A 17 4.88 2.93 2.42
CA HIS A 17 4.66 3.27 1.01
C HIS A 17 4.26 4.73 0.83
N GLY A 18 3.42 5.27 1.72
CA GLY A 18 3.01 6.64 1.62
C GLY A 18 2.10 7.06 2.76
N MET A 19 1.82 8.35 2.83
CA MET A 19 1.00 8.92 3.89
C MET A 19 0.17 10.07 3.32
N GLY A 20 -1.05 10.19 3.80
CA GLY A 20 -1.94 11.27 3.37
C GLY A 20 -3.37 11.03 3.80
N PRO A 21 -4.32 11.82 3.27
CA PRO A 21 -5.74 11.59 3.52
C PRO A 21 -6.18 10.28 2.88
N ILE A 22 -7.31 9.74 3.34
CA ILE A 22 -7.76 8.41 2.88
C ILE A 22 -7.96 8.36 1.35
N LYS A 23 -8.35 9.45 0.75
CA LYS A 23 -8.52 9.55 -0.69
C LYS A 23 -7.20 9.29 -1.43
N TYR A 24 -6.14 9.88 -0.93
CA TYR A 24 -4.79 9.69 -1.48
C TYR A 24 -4.32 8.26 -1.29
N ILE A 25 -4.60 7.69 -0.11
CA ILE A 25 -4.24 6.29 0.16
C ILE A 25 -4.91 5.35 -0.84
N HIS A 26 -6.19 5.57 -1.15
CA HIS A 26 -6.88 4.76 -2.13
C HIS A 26 -6.25 4.87 -3.53
N GLU A 27 -5.80 6.06 -3.89
CA GLU A 27 -5.11 6.25 -5.18
C GLU A 27 -3.78 5.50 -5.21
N LEU A 28 -3.03 5.54 -4.12
CA LEU A 28 -1.77 4.79 -4.04
C LEU A 28 -1.99 3.29 -4.17
N ILE A 29 -3.02 2.77 -3.52
CA ILE A 29 -3.37 1.35 -3.61
C ILE A 29 -3.73 0.98 -5.04
N ARG A 30 -4.59 1.77 -5.68
CA ARG A 30 -5.01 1.52 -7.06
C ARG A 30 -3.83 1.51 -8.02
N ASP A 31 -2.95 2.50 -7.88
CA ASP A 31 -1.78 2.60 -8.76
C ASP A 31 -0.82 1.42 -8.55
N SER A 32 -0.59 1.03 -7.30
CA SER A 32 0.30 -0.09 -7.01
C SER A 32 -0.26 -1.43 -7.50
N LEU A 33 -1.59 -1.61 -7.40
CA LEU A 33 -2.23 -2.82 -7.94
C LEU A 33 -2.10 -2.87 -9.46
N PHE A 34 -2.30 -1.75 -10.12
CA PHE A 34 -2.18 -1.68 -11.57
C PHE A 34 -0.75 -2.04 -12.01
N LEU A 35 0.25 -1.45 -11.37
CA LEU A 35 1.64 -1.71 -11.70
C LEU A 35 2.04 -3.15 -11.39
N ASN A 36 1.54 -3.69 -10.28
CA ASN A 36 1.82 -5.07 -9.91
C ASN A 36 1.25 -6.05 -10.92
N ASP A 37 0.02 -5.84 -11.35
CA ASP A 37 -0.63 -6.72 -12.34
C ASP A 37 0.12 -6.69 -13.67
N LYS A 38 0.61 -5.52 -14.04
CA LYS A 38 1.26 -5.33 -15.33
C LYS A 38 2.70 -5.83 -15.37
N PHE A 39 3.45 -5.63 -14.28
CA PHE A 39 4.90 -5.87 -14.31
C PHE A 39 5.38 -6.97 -13.38
N ASN A 40 4.78 -7.14 -12.23
CA ASN A 40 5.29 -8.04 -11.20
C ASN A 40 4.44 -9.28 -10.99
N ASN A 41 3.15 -9.12 -11.07
CA ASN A 41 2.17 -10.19 -10.85
C ASN A 41 2.42 -10.96 -9.54
N LYS A 42 2.69 -10.22 -8.47
CA LYS A 42 2.92 -10.78 -7.15
C LYS A 42 1.70 -10.56 -6.26
N MET A 43 1.56 -11.35 -5.22
CA MET A 43 0.54 -11.12 -4.21
C MET A 43 0.93 -9.90 -3.37
N ILE A 44 0.02 -8.94 -3.25
CA ILE A 44 0.25 -7.73 -2.44
C ILE A 44 -0.74 -7.70 -1.29
N GLU A 45 -0.24 -7.36 -0.13
CA GLU A 45 -1.08 -7.08 1.04
C GLU A 45 -0.84 -5.65 1.49
N TYR A 46 -1.91 -5.01 1.98
CA TYR A 46 -1.88 -3.63 2.42
C TYR A 46 -2.23 -3.53 3.90
N LYS A 47 -1.60 -2.59 4.57
CA LYS A 47 -1.93 -2.23 5.93
C LYS A 47 -2.09 -0.73 6.01
N ILE A 48 -3.25 -0.28 6.49
CA ILE A 48 -3.53 1.14 6.67
C ILE A 48 -3.55 1.45 8.16
N GLU A 49 -2.76 2.43 8.55
CA GLU A 49 -2.64 2.84 9.94
C GLU A 49 -3.10 4.28 10.06
N ARG A 50 -4.04 4.52 10.96
CA ARG A 50 -4.51 5.88 11.23
C ARG A 50 -3.47 6.61 12.07
N CYS A 51 -3.15 7.82 11.64
CA CYS A 51 -2.16 8.64 12.30
C CYS A 51 -2.84 9.92 12.78
N ASP A 52 -3.15 9.97 14.05
CA ASP A 52 -3.74 11.16 14.67
C ASP A 52 -2.62 11.97 15.31
N MET A 53 -2.64 13.26 15.00
CA MET A 53 -1.70 14.18 15.63
C MET A 53 -2.42 15.16 16.53
#